data_7d6019824267df33cb7517d9c1104484
#
_entry.id   7d6019824267df33cb7517d9c1104484
#
_cell.length_a   1.000
_cell.length_b   1.000
_cell.length_c   1.000
_cell.angle_alpha   90.00
_cell.angle_beta   90.00
_cell.angle_gamma   90.00
#
_symmetry.space_group_name_H-M   'P 1'
#
loop_
_entity.id
_entity.type
_entity.pdbx_description
1 polymer ?
#
loop_
_entity_poly.entity_id
_entity_poly.type
_entity_poly.pdbx_seq_one_letter_code
_entity_poly.pdbx_strand_id
1 'polypeptide(L)'
;MKRGEVYEYTVGSQRARIVIASATRYNPSRATFAVVLGAGVAAPPVAVMVPTADGDPVRGTIDVSRLRQLDSAAVQARIGRLTPDTLRQLDRALRTYFDLL
;
A
#
# COMPACT_ATOMS: atom_id res chain seq x y z
N MET A 1 6.72 4.28 -11.00
CA MET A 1 6.32 3.78 -9.67
C MET A 1 6.40 2.26 -9.65
N LYS A 2 7.04 1.72 -8.63
CA LYS A 2 7.22 0.27 -8.51
C LYS A 2 6.34 -0.29 -7.40
N ARG A 3 5.88 -1.52 -7.58
CA ARG A 3 5.17 -2.23 -6.52
C ARG A 3 6.02 -2.23 -5.24
N GLY A 4 5.40 -1.89 -4.12
CA GLY A 4 6.08 -1.80 -2.84
C GLY A 4 6.67 -0.44 -2.50
N GLU A 5 6.66 0.50 -3.43
CA GLU A 5 7.05 1.88 -3.10
C GLU A 5 5.97 2.55 -2.26
N VAL A 6 6.41 3.33 -1.29
CA VAL A 6 5.54 4.01 -0.33
C VAL A 6 5.58 5.51 -0.60
N TYR A 7 4.41 6.12 -0.64
CA TYR A 7 4.26 7.55 -0.93
C TYR A 7 3.36 8.23 0.10
N GLU A 8 3.58 9.51 0.31
CA GLU A 8 2.57 10.37 0.93
C GLU A 8 1.54 10.76 -0.13
N TYR A 9 0.27 10.73 0.26
CA TYR A 9 -0.86 10.94 -0.62
C TYR A 9 -1.88 11.82 0.07
N THR A 10 -2.37 12.84 -0.63
CA THR A 10 -3.29 13.80 -0.04
C THR A 10 -4.59 13.81 -0.82
N VAL A 11 -5.69 13.55 -0.13
CA VAL A 11 -7.05 13.66 -0.68
C VAL A 11 -7.79 14.71 0.14
N GLY A 12 -8.14 15.81 -0.48
CA GLY A 12 -8.73 16.94 0.24
C GLY A 12 -7.76 17.47 1.29
N SER A 13 -8.19 17.51 2.55
CA SER A 13 -7.37 17.94 3.68
C SER A 13 -6.69 16.77 4.41
N GLN A 14 -6.92 15.54 3.97
CA GLN A 14 -6.40 14.35 4.65
C GLN A 14 -5.14 13.85 3.98
N ARG A 15 -4.13 13.56 4.80
CA ARG A 15 -2.91 12.89 4.38
C ARG A 15 -2.99 11.41 4.70
N ALA A 16 -2.53 10.60 3.76
CA ALA A 16 -2.44 9.16 3.94
C ALA A 16 -1.07 8.69 3.45
N ARG A 17 -0.66 7.54 3.93
CA ARG A 17 0.47 6.81 3.37
C ARG A 17 -0.08 5.66 2.57
N ILE A 18 0.45 5.49 1.37
CA ILE A 18 -0.02 4.50 0.43
C ILE A 18 1.14 3.65 -0.05
N VAL A 19 0.82 2.41 -0.43
CA VAL A 19 1.76 1.48 -1.02
C VAL A 19 1.30 1.15 -2.42
N ILE A 20 2.19 1.27 -3.39
CA ILE A 20 1.88 0.91 -4.78
C ILE A 20 1.71 -0.60 -4.87
N ALA A 21 0.55 -1.02 -5.35
CA ALA A 21 0.18 -2.43 -5.45
C ALA A 21 0.33 -2.98 -6.87
N SER A 22 0.25 -2.14 -7.88
CA SER A 22 0.35 -2.56 -9.28
C SER A 22 1.80 -2.61 -9.77
N ALA A 23 2.02 -3.33 -10.87
CA ALA A 23 3.35 -3.40 -11.49
C ALA A 23 3.74 -2.07 -12.13
N THR A 24 5.06 -1.83 -12.20
CA THR A 24 5.66 -0.55 -12.56
C THR A 24 5.61 -0.10 -14.00
N ARG A 25 5.37 -1.01 -14.91
CA ARG A 25 5.44 -0.72 -16.35
C ARG A 25 4.22 0.03 -16.88
N TYR A 26 3.28 0.33 -16.03
CA TYR A 26 2.08 1.06 -16.41
C TYR A 26 2.22 2.54 -16.07
N ASN A 27 1.50 3.37 -16.84
CA ASN A 27 1.41 4.79 -16.56
C ASN A 27 1.03 5.02 -15.09
N PRO A 28 1.69 5.95 -14.38
CA PRO A 28 1.35 6.24 -12.98
C PRO A 28 -0.13 6.52 -12.74
N SER A 29 -0.83 7.13 -13.71
CA SER A 29 -2.28 7.37 -13.60
C SER A 29 -3.12 6.10 -13.60
N ARG A 30 -2.55 4.96 -13.97
CA ARG A 30 -3.21 3.65 -13.95
C ARG A 30 -2.75 2.78 -12.80
N ALA A 31 -1.83 3.27 -11.98
CA ALA A 31 -1.37 2.51 -10.83
C ALA A 31 -2.50 2.36 -9.81
N THR A 32 -2.47 1.24 -9.08
CA THR A 32 -3.35 1.02 -7.93
C THR A 32 -2.54 1.06 -6.66
N PHE A 33 -3.18 1.44 -5.57
CA PHE A 33 -2.52 1.53 -4.28
C PHE A 33 -3.39 0.95 -3.17
N ALA A 34 -2.71 0.56 -2.09
CA ALA A 34 -3.33 0.19 -0.83
C ALA A 34 -2.99 1.23 0.23
N VAL A 35 -3.91 1.50 1.13
CA VAL A 35 -3.69 2.48 2.22
C VAL A 35 -3.01 1.79 3.40
N VAL A 36 -2.09 2.48 4.04
CA VAL A 36 -1.47 2.04 5.28
C VAL A 36 -2.26 2.62 6.46
N LEU A 37 -2.89 1.75 7.21
CA LEU A 37 -3.58 2.12 8.46
C LEU A 37 -2.54 2.38 9.53
N GLY A 38 -2.73 3.45 10.30
CA GLY A 38 -1.78 3.85 11.33
C GLY A 38 -1.60 2.80 12.43
N ALA A 39 -0.43 2.82 13.07
CA ALA A 39 -0.17 2.00 14.24
C ALA A 39 -1.16 2.40 15.34
N GLY A 40 -1.89 1.48 15.90
CA GLY A 40 -2.91 1.76 16.90
C GLY A 40 -4.33 1.67 16.34
N VAL A 41 -4.51 1.63 15.04
CA VAL A 41 -5.78 1.24 14.46
C VAL A 41 -5.90 -0.27 14.59
N ALA A 42 -6.88 -0.74 15.35
CA ALA A 42 -7.13 -2.16 15.49
C ALA A 42 -7.66 -2.70 14.16
N ALA A 43 -6.81 -3.44 13.45
CA ALA A 43 -7.22 -4.16 12.26
C ALA A 43 -7.45 -5.63 12.62
N PRO A 44 -8.57 -6.23 12.22
CA PRO A 44 -8.74 -7.65 12.44
C PRO A 44 -7.66 -8.42 11.68
N PRO A 45 -7.14 -9.53 12.24
CA PRO A 45 -6.17 -10.36 11.54
C PRO A 45 -6.85 -11.11 10.42
N VAL A 46 -6.84 -10.52 9.23
CA VAL A 46 -7.37 -11.15 8.03
C VAL A 46 -6.24 -11.30 7.00
N ALA A 47 -6.40 -12.28 6.12
CA ALA A 47 -5.35 -12.66 5.17
C ALA A 47 -4.96 -11.54 4.20
N VAL A 48 -5.78 -10.51 4.09
CA VAL A 48 -5.55 -9.35 3.20
C VAL A 48 -5.00 -8.13 3.95
N MET A 49 -4.65 -8.29 5.21
CA MET A 49 -4.00 -7.25 6.01
C MET A 49 -2.52 -7.61 6.19
N VAL A 50 -1.64 -6.69 5.86
CA VAL A 50 -0.20 -6.92 5.92
C VAL A 50 0.41 -5.96 6.93
N PRO A 51 0.81 -6.44 8.12
CA PRO A 51 1.52 -5.58 9.06
C PRO A 51 2.92 -5.26 8.53
N THR A 52 3.35 -4.03 8.72
CA THR A 52 4.71 -3.64 8.41
C THR A 52 5.66 -4.14 9.50
N ALA A 53 6.94 -4.25 9.15
CA ALA A 53 7.99 -4.70 10.06
C ALA A 53 9.01 -3.57 10.28
N ASP A 54 9.93 -3.81 11.21
CA ASP A 54 11.04 -2.90 11.48
C ASP A 54 11.89 -2.73 10.24
N GLY A 55 12.28 -1.87 9.68
CA GLY A 55 13.02 -1.72 8.44
C GLY A 55 12.15 -1.28 7.27
N ASP A 56 10.83 -1.36 7.41
CA ASP A 56 9.95 -0.73 6.44
C ASP A 56 9.92 0.79 6.65
N PRO A 57 9.71 1.56 5.58
CA PRO A 57 9.72 3.03 5.69
C PRO A 57 8.50 3.61 6.39
N VAL A 58 7.53 2.77 6.74
CA VAL A 58 6.27 3.18 7.35
C VAL A 58 5.87 2.14 8.38
N ARG A 59 5.18 2.59 9.44
CA ARG A 59 4.63 1.72 10.47
C ARG A 59 3.13 1.68 10.38
N GLY A 60 2.56 0.48 10.42
CA GLY A 60 1.12 0.28 10.40
C GLY A 60 0.75 -1.02 9.73
N THR A 61 -0.45 -1.07 9.19
CA THR A 61 -0.99 -2.24 8.51
C THR A 61 -1.47 -1.85 7.13
N ILE A 62 -1.00 -2.56 6.11
CA ILE A 62 -1.38 -2.33 4.72
C ILE A 62 -2.72 -3.03 4.49
N ASP A 63 -3.75 -2.27 4.12
CA ASP A 63 -5.09 -2.79 3.87
C ASP A 63 -5.24 -3.10 2.38
N VAL A 64 -5.08 -4.36 2.01
CA VAL A 64 -5.19 -4.82 0.62
C VAL A 64 -6.64 -4.98 0.18
N SER A 65 -7.59 -4.97 1.12
CA SER A 65 -9.01 -5.12 0.79
C SER A 65 -9.63 -3.89 0.12
N ARG A 66 -8.93 -2.77 0.10
CA ARG A 66 -9.42 -1.49 -0.44
C ARG A 66 -8.45 -0.90 -1.45
N LEU A 67 -8.21 -1.63 -2.52
CA LEU A 67 -7.38 -1.11 -3.60
C LEU A 67 -8.10 0.00 -4.35
N ARG A 68 -7.37 1.07 -4.66
CA ARG A 68 -7.90 2.22 -5.38
C ARG A 68 -6.97 2.63 -6.51
N GLN A 69 -7.52 3.28 -7.52
CA GLN A 69 -6.74 3.85 -8.59
C GLN A 69 -6.04 5.11 -8.12
N LEU A 70 -4.77 5.25 -8.48
CA LEU A 70 -3.95 6.39 -8.10
C LEU A 70 -4.36 7.63 -8.88
N ASP A 71 -4.50 8.74 -8.16
CA ASP A 71 -4.54 10.08 -8.76
C ASP A 71 -3.14 10.67 -8.63
N SER A 72 -2.44 10.80 -9.75
CA SER A 72 -1.05 11.27 -9.74
C SER A 72 -0.91 12.69 -9.17
N ALA A 73 -1.94 13.51 -9.29
CA ALA A 73 -1.91 14.87 -8.74
C ALA A 73 -1.96 14.89 -7.20
N ALA A 74 -2.43 13.80 -6.59
CA ALA A 74 -2.51 13.67 -5.13
C ALA A 74 -1.25 13.12 -4.49
N VAL A 75 -0.30 12.63 -5.29
CA VAL A 75 0.98 12.11 -4.81
C VAL A 75 1.87 13.26 -4.38
N GLN A 76 2.37 13.22 -3.14
CA GLN A 76 3.20 14.29 -2.60
C GLN A 76 4.69 13.92 -2.62
N ALA A 77 5.09 12.92 -1.89
CA ALA A 77 6.49 12.56 -1.74
C ALA A 77 6.67 11.05 -1.67
N ARG A 78 7.78 10.58 -2.24
CA ARG A 78 8.18 9.18 -2.05
C ARG A 78 8.84 9.06 -0.68
N ILE A 79 8.32 8.13 0.12
CA ILE A 79 8.84 7.87 1.47
C ILE A 79 9.93 6.80 1.42
N GLY A 80 9.73 5.77 0.62
CA GLY A 80 10.69 4.68 0.54
C GLY A 80 10.12 3.46 -0.18
N ARG A 81 10.62 2.30 0.18
CA ARG A 81 10.22 1.03 -0.40
C ARG A 81 10.09 -0.03 0.69
N LEU A 82 9.11 -0.89 0.59
CA LEU A 82 8.95 -2.01 1.51
C LEU A 82 10.16 -2.95 1.45
N THR A 83 10.49 -3.55 2.59
CA THR A 83 11.51 -4.59 2.64
C THR A 83 11.08 -5.80 1.81
N PRO A 84 12.02 -6.65 1.34
CA PRO A 84 11.66 -7.84 0.59
C PRO A 84 10.67 -8.76 1.31
N ASP A 85 10.78 -8.88 2.64
CA ASP A 85 9.87 -9.72 3.41
C ASP A 85 8.44 -9.19 3.40
N THR A 86 8.29 -7.89 3.66
CA THR A 86 6.96 -7.25 3.64
C THR A 86 6.40 -7.25 2.22
N LEU A 87 7.23 -7.06 1.21
CA LEU A 87 6.80 -7.12 -0.19
C LEU A 87 6.27 -8.51 -0.55
N ARG A 88 6.92 -9.59 -0.08
CA ARG A 88 6.42 -10.95 -0.29
C ARG A 88 5.06 -11.17 0.38
N GLN A 89 4.87 -10.63 1.58
CA GLN A 89 3.58 -10.71 2.27
C GLN A 89 2.51 -9.91 1.52
N LEU A 90 2.87 -8.76 0.99
CA LEU A 90 1.97 -7.97 0.15
C LEU A 90 1.54 -8.76 -1.08
N ASP A 91 2.47 -9.38 -1.79
CA ASP A 91 2.16 -10.19 -2.96
C ASP A 91 1.22 -11.36 -2.61
N ARG A 92 1.45 -12.01 -1.49
CA ARG A 92 0.59 -13.09 -1.01
C ARG A 92 -0.81 -12.59 -0.67
N ALA A 93 -0.91 -11.45 -0.01
CA ALA A 93 -2.20 -10.86 0.34
C ALA A 93 -2.98 -10.43 -0.91
N LEU A 94 -2.30 -9.88 -1.91
CA LEU A 94 -2.91 -9.51 -3.18
C LEU A 94 -3.50 -10.75 -3.88
N ARG A 95 -2.75 -11.85 -3.93
CA ARG A 95 -3.25 -13.11 -4.51
C ARG A 95 -4.47 -13.61 -3.77
N THR A 96 -4.44 -13.60 -2.45
CA THR A 96 -5.57 -14.03 -1.61
C THR A 96 -6.79 -13.15 -1.87
N TYR A 97 -6.60 -11.85 -1.93
CA TYR A 97 -7.69 -10.90 -2.17
C TYR A 97 -8.38 -11.16 -3.53
N PHE A 98 -7.59 -11.33 -4.59
CA PHE A 98 -8.15 -11.58 -5.92
C PHE A 98 -8.82 -12.96 -6.03
N ASP A 99 -8.34 -13.95 -5.30
CA ASP A 99 -8.98 -15.27 -5.27
C ASP A 99 -10.35 -15.23 -4.57
N LEU A 100 -10.55 -14.29 -3.64
CA LEU A 100 -11.82 -14.13 -2.95
C LEU A 100 -12.86 -13.35 -3.78
N LEU A 101 -12.45 -12.73 -4.84
CA LEU A 101 -13.32 -12.01 -5.75
C LEU A 101 -13.88 -12.94 -6.83
#